data_d1978034ba74acac4e76e387adf94621
#
_entry.id   d1978034ba74acac4e76e387adf94621
#
_cell.length_a   1.000
_cell.length_b   1.000
_cell.length_c   1.000
_cell.angle_alpha   90.00
_cell.angle_beta   90.00
_cell.angle_gamma   90.00
#
_symmetry.space_group_name_H-M   'P 1'
#
loop_
_entity.id
_entity.type
_entity.pdbx_description
1 polymer ?
#
loop_
_entity_poly.entity_id
_entity_poly.type
_entity_poly.pdbx_seq_one_letter_code
_entity_poly.pdbx_strand_id
1 'polypeptide(L)'
;ALSAMFLKKSGLITYSGPMCLGDFGSDEGDSETFENCFNVLMNDNILEYLPFEKGLSNNKNAQGITFGGNLSTVVSLCGLDFIPDEDFIFFIEDLNEPVYKIDKCLSQLLNIPKFRQNIKGLVLGEFLDVEDKNELNEVFEEFVSGLNIPVLGNFRITHNKKKITVPYGANSEIKDGKFIVYNK
;
A
#
# COMPACT_ATOMS: atom_id res chain seq x y z
N ALA A 1 3.33 11.18 -0.22
CA ALA A 1 3.24 12.29 -1.19
C ALA A 1 4.49 12.38 -2.06
N LEU A 2 5.69 12.55 -1.49
CA LEU A 2 6.93 12.73 -2.28
C LEU A 2 7.20 11.54 -3.21
N SER A 3 7.06 10.31 -2.74
CA SER A 3 7.27 9.09 -3.55
C SER A 3 6.41 9.08 -4.81
N ALA A 4 5.12 9.44 -4.69
CA ALA A 4 4.22 9.54 -5.84
C ALA A 4 4.70 10.59 -6.86
N MET A 5 5.17 11.75 -6.39
CA MET A 5 5.67 12.80 -7.27
C MET A 5 7.01 12.44 -7.91
N PHE A 6 7.91 11.76 -7.20
CA PHE A 6 9.16 11.28 -7.77
C PHE A 6 8.90 10.20 -8.83
N LEU A 7 8.04 9.24 -8.54
CA LEU A 7 7.64 8.22 -9.52
C LEU A 7 7.06 8.90 -10.77
N LYS A 8 6.07 9.78 -10.61
CA LYS A 8 5.37 10.41 -11.74
C LYS A 8 6.28 11.30 -12.60
N LYS A 9 7.23 12.01 -11.99
CA LYS A 9 8.08 12.98 -12.71
C LYS A 9 9.36 12.40 -13.27
N SER A 10 9.90 11.35 -12.65
CA SER A 10 11.24 10.83 -13.00
C SER A 10 11.32 9.31 -13.09
N GLY A 11 10.24 8.59 -12.83
CA GLY A 11 10.26 7.12 -12.76
C GLY A 11 11.11 6.57 -11.61
N LEU A 12 11.44 7.41 -10.61
CA LEU A 12 12.32 7.02 -9.52
C LEU A 12 11.60 6.03 -8.60
N ILE A 13 12.17 4.86 -8.42
CA ILE A 13 11.76 3.90 -7.39
C ILE A 13 12.21 4.44 -6.04
N THR A 14 11.30 4.49 -5.08
CA THR A 14 11.56 4.87 -3.70
C THR A 14 11.12 3.73 -2.77
N TYR A 15 11.33 3.87 -1.45
CA TYR A 15 11.01 2.81 -0.51
C TYR A 15 10.10 3.35 0.59
N SER A 16 9.00 2.64 0.84
CA SER A 16 8.11 2.88 1.98
C SER A 16 8.47 1.88 3.07
N GLY A 17 8.99 2.35 4.20
CA GLY A 17 9.51 1.48 5.26
C GLY A 17 9.72 2.26 6.56
N PRO A 18 10.58 1.75 7.46
CA PRO A 18 10.82 2.35 8.76
C PRO A 18 11.39 3.76 8.68
N MET A 19 10.99 4.62 9.60
CA MET A 19 11.45 6.00 9.72
C MET A 19 12.76 6.08 10.50
N CYS A 20 13.70 6.93 10.05
CA CYS A 20 14.99 7.11 10.71
C CYS A 20 14.87 7.51 12.18
N LEU A 21 13.95 8.44 12.50
CA LEU A 21 13.81 8.94 13.86
C LEU A 21 12.91 8.06 14.73
N GLY A 22 11.75 7.68 14.23
CA GLY A 22 10.74 6.98 15.03
C GLY A 22 11.03 5.48 15.21
N ASP A 23 11.65 4.84 14.22
CA ASP A 23 11.92 3.40 14.25
C ASP A 23 13.40 3.13 14.57
N PHE A 24 14.35 3.63 13.75
CA PHE A 24 15.78 3.40 13.97
C PHE A 24 16.36 4.17 15.16
N GLY A 25 15.86 5.35 15.47
CA GLY A 25 16.33 6.18 16.60
C GLY A 25 15.67 5.85 17.93
N SER A 26 14.84 4.84 18.01
CA SER A 26 14.12 4.40 19.20
C SER A 26 14.84 3.24 19.88
N ASP A 27 14.95 3.26 21.20
CA ASP A 27 15.47 2.12 22.00
C ASP A 27 14.57 0.87 21.90
N GLU A 28 13.36 1.00 21.37
CA GLU A 28 12.37 -0.05 21.18
C GLU A 28 12.22 -0.49 19.73
N GLY A 29 13.26 -0.31 18.91
CA GLY A 29 13.24 -0.70 17.51
C GLY A 29 13.03 -2.21 17.31
N ASP A 30 12.34 -2.59 16.23
CA ASP A 30 12.06 -3.99 15.89
C ASP A 30 13.14 -4.54 14.94
N SER A 31 13.85 -5.59 15.37
CA SER A 31 14.97 -6.17 14.61
C SER A 31 14.53 -6.78 13.28
N GLU A 32 13.37 -7.43 13.20
CA GLU A 32 12.86 -8.00 11.96
C GLU A 32 12.53 -6.90 10.93
N THR A 33 12.03 -5.76 11.41
CA THR A 33 11.78 -4.57 10.59
C THR A 33 13.09 -4.03 9.98
N PHE A 34 14.14 -3.96 10.78
CA PHE A 34 15.44 -3.49 10.32
C PHE A 34 16.09 -4.46 9.33
N GLU A 35 16.07 -5.75 9.63
CA GLU A 35 16.58 -6.79 8.74
C GLU A 35 15.83 -6.78 7.39
N ASN A 36 14.50 -6.68 7.42
CA ASN A 36 13.69 -6.55 6.22
C ASN A 36 14.08 -5.30 5.41
N CYS A 37 14.22 -4.16 6.06
CA CYS A 37 14.59 -2.90 5.41
C CYS A 37 15.96 -3.01 4.74
N PHE A 38 16.99 -3.48 5.46
CA PHE A 38 18.32 -3.65 4.90
C PHE A 38 18.36 -4.68 3.76
N ASN A 39 17.64 -5.79 3.91
CA ASN A 39 17.56 -6.79 2.86
C ASN A 39 16.93 -6.22 1.57
N VAL A 40 15.86 -5.43 1.69
CA VAL A 40 15.22 -4.78 0.55
C VAL A 40 16.12 -3.74 -0.10
N LEU A 41 16.86 -2.94 0.69
CA LEU A 41 17.71 -1.86 0.18
C LEU A 41 19.03 -2.36 -0.44
N MET A 42 19.57 -3.49 0.04
CA MET A 42 20.91 -3.97 -0.33
C MET A 42 20.90 -5.07 -1.37
N ASN A 43 19.75 -5.63 -1.70
CA ASN A 43 19.65 -6.77 -2.61
C ASN A 43 18.61 -6.55 -3.71
N ASP A 44 18.97 -6.93 -4.94
CA ASP A 44 18.03 -7.01 -6.07
C ASP A 44 17.29 -8.34 -6.01
N ASN A 45 16.25 -8.41 -5.19
CA ASN A 45 15.52 -9.64 -4.92
C ASN A 45 14.07 -9.58 -5.41
N ILE A 46 13.49 -10.76 -5.61
CA ILE A 46 12.02 -10.91 -5.64
C ILE A 46 11.55 -10.96 -4.19
N LEU A 47 10.71 -10.01 -3.82
CA LEU A 47 10.17 -9.89 -2.48
C LEU A 47 8.78 -10.52 -2.47
N GLU A 48 8.61 -11.58 -1.68
CA GLU A 48 7.30 -12.23 -1.47
C GLU A 48 6.77 -11.84 -0.09
N TYR A 49 5.72 -11.04 -0.07
CA TYR A 49 5.03 -10.66 1.16
C TYR A 49 3.79 -11.52 1.36
N LEU A 50 3.62 -12.00 2.59
CA LEU A 50 2.45 -12.75 3.03
C LEU A 50 1.65 -11.93 4.04
N PRO A 51 0.32 -12.08 4.06
CA PRO A 51 -0.48 -11.54 5.16
C PRO A 51 -0.01 -12.16 6.49
N PHE A 52 0.06 -11.36 7.54
CA PHE A 52 0.44 -11.86 8.87
C PHE A 52 -0.67 -12.63 9.57
N GLU A 53 -1.90 -12.49 9.09
CA GLU A 53 -3.08 -13.25 9.50
C GLU A 53 -4.09 -13.32 8.35
N LYS A 54 -5.12 -14.16 8.48
CA LYS A 54 -6.18 -14.26 7.48
C LYS A 54 -6.95 -12.93 7.39
N GLY A 55 -6.98 -12.34 6.23
CA GLY A 55 -7.65 -11.09 5.92
C GLY A 55 -8.56 -11.16 4.71
N LEU A 56 -9.02 -10.01 4.28
CA LEU A 56 -9.82 -9.88 3.06
C LEU A 56 -9.03 -10.40 1.86
N SER A 57 -9.64 -11.31 1.08
CA SER A 57 -9.05 -11.89 -0.13
C SER A 57 -10.14 -12.43 -1.05
N ASN A 58 -10.01 -12.22 -2.36
CA ASN A 58 -10.94 -12.73 -3.36
C ASN A 58 -10.30 -13.69 -4.39
N ASN A 59 -9.11 -14.20 -4.13
CA ASN A 59 -8.39 -15.18 -4.95
C ASN A 59 -8.20 -14.81 -6.44
N LYS A 60 -8.21 -13.52 -6.76
CA LYS A 60 -7.89 -13.02 -8.10
C LYS A 60 -6.42 -12.65 -8.19
N ASN A 61 -5.90 -12.59 -9.41
CA ASN A 61 -4.52 -12.18 -9.68
C ASN A 61 -4.51 -10.83 -10.40
N ALA A 62 -3.44 -10.06 -10.21
CA ALA A 62 -3.17 -8.83 -10.94
C ALA A 62 -1.68 -8.55 -11.06
N GLN A 63 -1.33 -7.68 -12.02
CA GLN A 63 0.02 -7.16 -12.21
C GLN A 63 -0.03 -5.64 -12.36
N GLY A 64 1.04 -4.97 -11.94
CA GLY A 64 1.19 -3.53 -12.04
C GLY A 64 2.41 -3.07 -11.25
N ILE A 65 2.69 -1.78 -11.28
CA ILE A 65 3.70 -1.21 -10.39
C ILE A 65 3.12 -0.98 -8.99
N THR A 66 3.95 -0.95 -7.97
CA THR A 66 3.52 -0.59 -6.61
C THR A 66 3.25 0.91 -6.51
N PHE A 67 2.09 1.28 -6.03
CA PHE A 67 1.67 2.67 -5.81
C PHE A 67 0.77 2.77 -4.59
N GLY A 68 0.92 3.80 -3.74
CA GLY A 68 0.05 3.95 -2.57
C GLY A 68 0.70 4.60 -1.35
N GLY A 69 0.60 3.95 -0.19
CA GLY A 69 1.10 4.41 1.11
C GLY A 69 -0.03 4.84 2.06
N ASN A 70 0.24 5.81 2.93
CA ASN A 70 -0.78 6.35 3.82
C ASN A 70 -1.91 7.00 2.99
N LEU A 71 -3.14 6.52 3.16
CA LEU A 71 -4.29 6.87 2.32
C LEU A 71 -4.60 8.37 2.37
N SER A 72 -4.67 8.95 3.55
CA SER A 72 -4.93 10.39 3.74
C SER A 72 -3.86 11.24 3.05
N THR A 73 -2.59 10.81 3.12
CA THR A 73 -1.48 11.47 2.45
C THR A 73 -1.56 11.36 0.93
N VAL A 74 -1.94 10.20 0.39
CA VAL A 74 -2.15 10.02 -1.06
C VAL A 74 -3.27 10.93 -1.56
N VAL A 75 -4.40 10.96 -0.86
CA VAL A 75 -5.56 11.80 -1.21
C VAL A 75 -5.25 13.30 -1.16
N SER A 76 -4.30 13.72 -0.30
CA SER A 76 -3.88 15.12 -0.25
C SER A 76 -3.27 15.63 -1.57
N LEU A 77 -2.88 14.72 -2.47
CA LEU A 77 -2.38 15.05 -3.81
C LEU A 77 -3.47 15.26 -4.86
N CYS A 78 -4.74 15.03 -4.52
CA CYS A 78 -5.86 15.26 -5.44
C CYS A 78 -5.87 16.71 -5.93
N GLY A 79 -5.92 16.86 -7.24
CA GLY A 79 -5.74 18.17 -7.93
C GLY A 79 -4.37 18.32 -8.59
N LEU A 80 -3.41 17.44 -8.28
CA LEU A 80 -2.11 17.37 -8.95
C LEU A 80 -2.09 16.17 -9.93
N ASP A 81 -1.16 16.18 -10.90
CA ASP A 81 -0.88 15.01 -11.74
C ASP A 81 0.10 14.07 -11.01
N PHE A 82 -0.43 13.17 -10.19
CA PHE A 82 0.35 12.24 -9.34
C PHE A 82 0.11 10.77 -9.64
N ILE A 83 -0.99 10.45 -10.37
CA ILE A 83 -1.33 9.06 -10.71
C ILE A 83 -0.36 8.54 -11.78
N PRO A 84 0.23 7.34 -11.59
CA PRO A 84 1.08 6.71 -12.60
C PRO A 84 0.36 6.56 -13.95
N ASP A 85 1.14 6.52 -15.04
CA ASP A 85 0.63 6.22 -16.37
C ASP A 85 0.45 4.71 -16.59
N GLU A 86 1.19 3.91 -15.83
CA GLU A 86 1.17 2.47 -15.80
C GLU A 86 0.00 1.92 -14.95
N ASP A 87 -0.37 0.67 -15.22
CA ASP A 87 -1.23 -0.11 -14.33
C ASP A 87 -0.54 -0.31 -12.98
N PHE A 88 -1.29 -0.22 -11.86
CA PHE A 88 -0.70 -0.32 -10.54
C PHE A 88 -1.51 -1.20 -9.56
N ILE A 89 -0.77 -1.78 -8.62
CA ILE A 89 -1.31 -2.37 -7.40
C ILE A 89 -1.26 -1.30 -6.32
N PHE A 90 -2.44 -0.94 -5.82
CA PHE A 90 -2.60 0.10 -4.81
C PHE A 90 -2.41 -0.50 -3.42
N PHE A 91 -1.35 -0.11 -2.70
CA PHE A 91 -1.16 -0.51 -1.30
C PHE A 91 -1.46 0.66 -0.38
N ILE A 92 -2.27 0.42 0.65
CA ILE A 92 -2.72 1.48 1.56
C ILE A 92 -2.70 1.05 3.02
N GLU A 93 -2.47 2.02 3.87
CA GLU A 93 -2.60 1.95 5.32
C GLU A 93 -3.05 3.32 5.84
N ASP A 94 -3.54 3.38 7.06
CA ASP A 94 -3.76 4.68 7.72
C ASP A 94 -3.78 4.52 9.25
N LEU A 95 -3.75 5.65 9.96
CA LEU A 95 -3.72 5.72 11.41
C LEU A 95 -4.74 6.74 11.89
N ASN A 96 -5.57 6.35 12.89
CA ASN A 96 -6.48 7.24 13.59
C ASN A 96 -7.46 8.00 12.69
N GLU A 97 -7.97 7.31 11.65
CA GLU A 97 -8.96 7.86 10.73
C GLU A 97 -10.31 7.15 10.90
N PRO A 98 -11.41 7.88 11.05
CA PRO A 98 -12.73 7.27 11.13
C PRO A 98 -13.14 6.63 9.80
N VAL A 99 -13.96 5.57 9.85
CA VAL A 99 -14.34 4.77 8.66
C VAL A 99 -14.94 5.64 7.55
N TYR A 100 -15.86 6.57 7.90
CA TYR A 100 -16.46 7.46 6.90
C TYR A 100 -15.44 8.31 6.12
N LYS A 101 -14.29 8.63 6.75
CA LYS A 101 -13.23 9.40 6.10
C LYS A 101 -12.42 8.52 5.16
N ILE A 102 -12.18 7.26 5.54
CA ILE A 102 -11.54 6.26 4.68
C ILE A 102 -12.41 6.04 3.43
N ASP A 103 -13.70 5.82 3.59
CA ASP A 103 -14.66 5.71 2.49
C ASP A 103 -14.63 6.95 1.58
N LYS A 104 -14.71 8.15 2.17
CA LYS A 104 -14.60 9.40 1.42
C LYS A 104 -13.30 9.49 0.63
N CYS A 105 -12.16 9.09 1.21
CA CYS A 105 -10.86 9.09 0.54
C CYS A 105 -10.84 8.15 -0.67
N LEU A 106 -11.36 6.94 -0.52
CA LEU A 106 -11.47 5.97 -1.61
C LEU A 106 -12.41 6.46 -2.71
N SER A 107 -13.58 6.99 -2.34
CA SER A 107 -14.54 7.58 -3.26
C SER A 107 -13.94 8.76 -4.03
N GLN A 108 -13.12 9.60 -3.39
CA GLN A 108 -12.44 10.71 -4.04
C GLN A 108 -11.42 10.23 -5.08
N LEU A 109 -10.66 9.19 -4.79
CA LEU A 109 -9.74 8.57 -5.75
C LEU A 109 -10.48 7.94 -6.95
N LEU A 110 -11.61 7.27 -6.70
CA LEU A 110 -12.45 6.68 -7.76
C LEU A 110 -13.03 7.71 -8.73
N ASN A 111 -13.20 8.96 -8.30
CA ASN A 111 -13.62 10.07 -9.15
C ASN A 111 -12.52 10.61 -10.07
N ILE A 112 -11.28 10.11 -9.93
CA ILE A 112 -10.18 10.41 -10.85
C ILE A 112 -10.17 9.34 -11.95
N PRO A 113 -10.53 9.67 -13.22
CA PRO A 113 -10.66 8.67 -14.28
C PRO A 113 -9.40 7.82 -14.46
N LYS A 114 -8.22 8.45 -14.40
CA LYS A 114 -6.94 7.76 -14.55
C LYS A 114 -6.68 6.76 -13.41
N PHE A 115 -7.01 7.11 -12.17
CA PHE A 115 -6.90 6.19 -11.04
C PHE A 115 -7.78 4.96 -11.25
N ARG A 116 -9.06 5.18 -11.58
CA ARG A 116 -10.03 4.10 -11.83
C ARG A 116 -9.63 3.19 -12.97
N GLN A 117 -9.02 3.74 -14.02
CA GLN A 117 -8.57 2.98 -15.18
C GLN A 117 -7.34 2.11 -14.87
N ASN A 118 -6.38 2.65 -14.11
CA ASN A 118 -5.05 2.05 -13.95
C ASN A 118 -4.90 1.21 -12.68
N ILE A 119 -5.82 1.31 -11.70
CA ILE A 119 -5.79 0.40 -10.53
C ILE A 119 -6.15 -1.03 -10.96
N LYS A 120 -5.29 -2.01 -10.62
CA LYS A 120 -5.49 -3.41 -10.96
C LYS A 120 -5.59 -4.33 -9.74
N GLY A 121 -5.21 -3.85 -8.58
CA GLY A 121 -5.29 -4.62 -7.34
C GLY A 121 -5.18 -3.74 -6.12
N LEU A 122 -5.62 -4.26 -4.98
CA LEU A 122 -5.56 -3.59 -3.68
C LEU A 122 -4.83 -4.46 -2.67
N VAL A 123 -3.84 -3.88 -1.99
CA VAL A 123 -3.14 -4.47 -0.85
C VAL A 123 -3.41 -3.61 0.37
N LEU A 124 -4.05 -4.21 1.38
CA LEU A 124 -4.39 -3.52 2.62
C LEU A 124 -3.31 -3.80 3.68
N GLY A 125 -2.68 -2.74 4.13
CA GLY A 125 -1.91 -2.71 5.35
C GLY A 125 -2.79 -2.66 6.59
N GLU A 126 -2.25 -2.18 7.68
CA GLU A 126 -3.00 -2.01 8.92
C GLU A 126 -3.65 -0.63 8.95
N PHE A 127 -4.92 -0.61 9.29
CA PHE A 127 -5.65 0.60 9.65
C PHE A 127 -5.76 0.63 11.18
N LEU A 128 -4.92 1.46 11.81
CA LEU A 128 -4.79 1.50 13.25
C LEU A 128 -5.79 2.50 13.86
N ASP A 129 -6.22 2.21 15.10
CA ASP A 129 -7.12 3.06 15.89
C ASP A 129 -8.44 3.40 15.17
N VAL A 130 -8.95 2.42 14.38
CA VAL A 130 -10.26 2.50 13.74
C VAL A 130 -11.31 1.89 14.67
N GLU A 131 -12.41 2.61 14.89
CA GLU A 131 -13.46 2.25 15.86
C GLU A 131 -14.21 0.97 15.46
N ASP A 132 -14.57 0.80 14.18
CA ASP A 132 -15.30 -0.36 13.66
C ASP A 132 -14.58 -1.00 12.47
N LYS A 133 -13.94 -2.14 12.75
CA LYS A 133 -13.23 -2.93 11.74
C LYS A 133 -14.17 -3.67 10.77
N ASN A 134 -15.41 -3.97 11.20
CA ASN A 134 -16.37 -4.64 10.33
C ASN A 134 -16.89 -3.65 9.28
N GLU A 135 -17.30 -2.46 9.71
CA GLU A 135 -17.67 -1.38 8.79
C GLU A 135 -16.53 -1.03 7.81
N LEU A 136 -15.29 -0.99 8.30
CA LEU A 136 -14.12 -0.78 7.45
C LEU A 136 -13.96 -1.88 6.38
N ASN A 137 -14.17 -3.14 6.74
CA ASN A 137 -14.11 -4.24 5.79
C ASN A 137 -15.22 -4.13 4.73
N GLU A 138 -16.44 -3.75 5.10
CA GLU A 138 -17.54 -3.51 4.17
C GLU A 138 -17.18 -2.42 3.14
N VAL A 139 -16.56 -1.32 3.59
CA VAL A 139 -16.05 -0.26 2.70
C VAL A 139 -15.04 -0.81 1.70
N PHE A 140 -14.09 -1.63 2.13
CA PHE A 140 -13.12 -2.24 1.20
C PHE A 140 -13.76 -3.24 0.25
N GLU A 141 -14.71 -4.06 0.71
CA GLU A 141 -15.44 -5.00 -0.14
C GLU A 141 -16.23 -4.26 -1.23
N GLU A 142 -16.92 -3.19 -0.88
CA GLU A 142 -17.63 -2.34 -1.85
C GLU A 142 -16.67 -1.74 -2.87
N PHE A 143 -15.55 -1.18 -2.42
CA PHE A 143 -14.53 -0.60 -3.29
C PHE A 143 -14.01 -1.60 -4.33
N VAL A 144 -13.59 -2.80 -3.90
CA VAL A 144 -13.03 -3.81 -4.80
C VAL A 144 -14.09 -4.46 -5.69
N SER A 145 -15.32 -4.62 -5.18
CA SER A 145 -16.45 -5.14 -5.95
C SER A 145 -16.80 -4.21 -7.11
N GLY A 146 -16.87 -2.91 -6.88
CA GLY A 146 -17.14 -1.90 -7.90
C GLY A 146 -16.09 -1.82 -9.01
N LEU A 147 -14.84 -2.22 -8.73
CA LEU A 147 -13.73 -2.26 -9.68
C LEU A 147 -13.46 -3.65 -10.27
N ASN A 148 -14.01 -4.70 -9.67
CA ASN A 148 -13.75 -6.10 -10.01
C ASN A 148 -12.26 -6.51 -9.97
N ILE A 149 -11.48 -5.96 -9.03
CA ILE A 149 -10.04 -6.17 -8.86
C ILE A 149 -9.73 -7.18 -7.73
N PRO A 150 -8.52 -7.78 -7.68
CA PRO A 150 -8.07 -8.54 -6.53
C PRO A 150 -7.83 -7.66 -5.31
N VAL A 151 -8.00 -8.27 -4.13
CA VAL A 151 -7.66 -7.69 -2.83
C VAL A 151 -6.93 -8.70 -1.97
N LEU A 152 -5.92 -8.22 -1.26
CA LEU A 152 -5.24 -8.94 -0.17
C LEU A 152 -5.14 -8.02 1.05
N GLY A 153 -5.62 -8.47 2.19
CA GLY A 153 -5.57 -7.74 3.46
C GLY A 153 -4.52 -8.26 4.44
N ASN A 154 -4.31 -7.49 5.51
CA ASN A 154 -3.46 -7.83 6.66
C ASN A 154 -1.96 -7.97 6.33
N PHE A 155 -1.41 -6.98 5.66
CA PHE A 155 0.03 -6.84 5.48
C PHE A 155 0.61 -5.88 6.53
N ARG A 156 1.86 -6.09 6.94
CA ARG A 156 2.58 -5.21 7.87
C ARG A 156 3.07 -3.91 7.21
N ILE A 157 2.25 -3.33 6.37
CA ILE A 157 2.37 -1.96 5.86
C ILE A 157 1.63 -1.09 6.86
N THR A 158 2.36 -0.37 7.74
CA THR A 158 1.75 0.11 8.98
C THR A 158 2.57 1.20 9.67
N HIS A 159 1.93 1.94 10.57
CA HIS A 159 2.59 2.81 11.55
C HIS A 159 3.07 2.06 12.81
N ASN A 160 2.75 0.77 12.99
CA ASN A 160 3.28 -0.05 14.07
C ASN A 160 4.81 -0.22 13.96
N LYS A 161 5.44 -0.67 15.06
CA LYS A 161 6.89 -0.93 15.13
C LYS A 161 7.33 -2.03 14.16
N LYS A 162 6.58 -3.14 14.10
CA LYS A 162 6.86 -4.25 13.19
C LYS A 162 6.23 -3.99 11.83
N LYS A 163 7.06 -3.69 10.84
CA LYS A 163 6.63 -3.32 9.49
C LYS A 163 7.56 -3.89 8.41
N ILE A 164 7.03 -3.97 7.20
CA ILE A 164 7.79 -4.34 6.00
C ILE A 164 8.15 -3.09 5.20
N THR A 165 9.24 -3.19 4.44
CA THR A 165 9.64 -2.17 3.47
C THR A 165 9.12 -2.55 2.10
N VAL A 166 8.38 -1.65 1.46
CA VAL A 166 7.81 -1.87 0.13
C VAL A 166 8.48 -0.94 -0.87
N PRO A 167 9.14 -1.47 -1.93
CA PRO A 167 9.60 -0.66 -3.05
C PRO A 167 8.40 0.02 -3.73
N TYR A 168 8.46 1.31 -3.92
CA TYR A 168 7.42 2.15 -4.49
C TYR A 168 7.73 2.45 -5.95
N GLY A 169 6.86 2.08 -6.88
CA GLY A 169 7.08 2.20 -8.32
C GLY A 169 7.73 0.98 -8.96
N ALA A 170 8.02 -0.07 -8.18
CA ALA A 170 8.58 -1.32 -8.70
C ALA A 170 7.49 -2.20 -9.32
N ASN A 171 7.84 -3.04 -10.30
CA ASN A 171 6.93 -4.04 -10.84
C ASN A 171 6.45 -4.98 -9.73
N SER A 172 5.18 -5.35 -9.77
CA SER A 172 4.58 -6.18 -8.74
C SER A 172 3.42 -7.03 -9.26
N GLU A 173 3.06 -8.05 -8.50
CA GLU A 173 1.88 -8.87 -8.76
C GLU A 173 1.18 -9.31 -7.47
N ILE A 174 -0.13 -9.48 -7.57
CA ILE A 174 -0.93 -10.27 -6.63
C ILE A 174 -1.12 -11.64 -7.27
N LYS A 175 -0.62 -12.69 -6.60
CA LYS A 175 -0.69 -14.05 -7.11
C LYS A 175 -0.70 -15.08 -5.97
N ASP A 176 -1.60 -16.05 -6.06
CA ASP A 176 -1.70 -17.16 -5.10
C ASP A 176 -1.74 -16.71 -3.63
N GLY A 177 -2.45 -15.59 -3.34
CA GLY A 177 -2.56 -15.02 -2.00
C GLY A 177 -1.30 -14.30 -1.51
N LYS A 178 -0.33 -14.03 -2.39
CA LYS A 178 0.90 -13.30 -2.10
C LYS A 178 0.91 -11.93 -2.79
N PHE A 179 1.57 -10.99 -2.16
CA PHE A 179 1.98 -9.74 -2.79
C PHE A 179 3.47 -9.85 -3.12
N ILE A 180 3.80 -9.87 -4.41
CA ILE A 180 5.14 -10.08 -4.92
C ILE A 180 5.63 -8.79 -5.55
N VAL A 181 6.85 -8.35 -5.20
CA VAL A 181 7.47 -7.14 -5.72
C VAL A 181 8.86 -7.46 -6.28
N TYR A 182 9.12 -7.03 -7.50
CA TYR A 182 10.39 -7.21 -8.20
C TYR A 182 11.29 -6.01 -7.93
N ASN A 183 12.12 -6.13 -6.90
CA ASN A 183 13.04 -5.09 -6.47
C ASN A 183 14.29 -5.09 -7.36
N LYS A 184 14.29 -4.24 -8.39
CA LYS A 184 15.41 -4.08 -9.31
C LYS A 184 15.75 -2.61 -9.50
#